data_ae021409097f3b367b6e0e4b4c59ec6f
#
_entry.id   ae021409097f3b367b6e0e4b4c59ec6f
#
_cell.length_a   1.000
_cell.length_b   1.000
_cell.length_c   1.000
_cell.angle_alpha   90.00
_cell.angle_beta   90.00
_cell.angle_gamma   90.00
#
_symmetry.space_group_name_H-M   'P 1'
#
loop_
_entity.id
_entity.type
_entity.pdbx_description
1 polymer ?
#
loop_
_entity_poly.entity_id
_entity_poly.type
_entity_poly.pdbx_seq_one_letter_code
_entity_poly.pdbx_strand_id
1 'polypeptide(L)'
;MLFRFIELYGIAPELIVIDNLMNVAAETDNEWAGLRAIMMELHDMARSTEACVLVLHHVSEASEYGNGTEPPPRRAIQGKVAQLPALILTLGYDPMGKLLRVAPVKNRFGPNQADGRDYTQLDTNYACCQITDVNLAQYTQKTWDQGRLYQ
;
A
#
# COMPACT_ATOMS: atom_id res chain seq x y z
N MET A 1 -8.91 11.35 -19.26
CA MET A 1 -9.74 10.22 -18.75
C MET A 1 -10.83 10.72 -17.79
N LEU A 2 -10.53 11.43 -16.71
CA LEU A 2 -11.49 11.95 -15.73
C LEU A 2 -12.61 12.81 -16.33
N PHE A 3 -12.28 13.81 -17.16
CA PHE A 3 -13.28 14.65 -17.85
C PHE A 3 -14.25 13.83 -18.68
N ARG A 4 -13.76 12.78 -19.37
CA ARG A 4 -14.62 11.92 -20.17
C ARG A 4 -15.59 11.09 -19.31
N PHE A 5 -15.16 10.69 -18.12
CA PHE A 5 -16.03 10.03 -17.13
C PHE A 5 -17.15 10.99 -16.69
N ILE A 6 -16.80 12.21 -16.31
CA ILE A 6 -17.78 13.23 -15.88
C ILE A 6 -18.75 13.58 -17.02
N GLU A 7 -18.27 13.70 -18.26
CA GLU A 7 -19.14 13.93 -19.42
C GLU A 7 -20.16 12.80 -19.64
N LEU A 8 -19.75 11.54 -19.42
CA LEU A 8 -20.60 10.38 -19.64
C LEU A 8 -21.61 10.15 -18.52
N TYR A 9 -21.22 10.38 -17.27
CA TYR A 9 -22.03 10.02 -16.10
C TYR A 9 -22.61 11.23 -15.37
N GLY A 10 -22.20 12.44 -15.68
CA GLY A 10 -22.70 13.68 -15.04
C GLY A 10 -22.22 13.89 -13.61
N ILE A 11 -21.38 12.99 -13.09
CA ILE A 11 -20.84 13.05 -11.72
C ILE A 11 -19.33 12.74 -11.72
N ALA A 12 -18.60 13.24 -10.74
CA ALA A 12 -17.22 12.83 -10.50
C ALA A 12 -17.19 11.42 -9.84
N PRO A 13 -16.16 10.59 -10.11
CA PRO A 13 -15.99 9.32 -9.42
C PRO A 13 -15.64 9.54 -7.93
N GLU A 14 -16.14 8.70 -7.04
CA GLU A 14 -15.80 8.72 -5.61
C GLU A 14 -14.44 8.08 -5.34
N LEU A 15 -14.02 7.13 -6.17
CA LEU A 15 -12.73 6.43 -6.08
C LEU A 15 -12.03 6.39 -7.43
N ILE A 16 -10.76 6.77 -7.43
CA ILE A 16 -9.86 6.68 -8.58
C ILE A 16 -8.68 5.78 -8.17
N VAL A 17 -8.45 4.70 -8.92
CA VAL A 17 -7.34 3.77 -8.67
C VAL A 17 -6.30 3.91 -9.77
N ILE A 18 -5.04 4.08 -9.39
CA ILE A 18 -3.87 4.17 -10.28
C ILE A 18 -2.92 3.02 -9.98
N ASP A 19 -2.82 2.09 -10.93
CA ASP A 19 -1.91 0.95 -10.89
C ASP A 19 -0.98 1.01 -12.10
N ASN A 20 0.25 1.44 -11.93
CA ASN A 20 0.86 2.06 -10.76
C ASN A 20 1.37 3.48 -11.11
N LEU A 21 1.93 4.18 -10.11
CA LEU A 21 2.41 5.54 -10.29
C LEU A 21 3.47 5.68 -11.38
N MET A 22 4.37 4.68 -11.52
CA MET A 22 5.43 4.66 -12.55
C MET A 22 4.86 4.66 -13.97
N ASN A 23 3.72 4.02 -14.21
CA ASN A 23 3.09 3.94 -15.52
C ASN A 23 2.48 5.28 -15.96
N VAL A 24 2.24 6.19 -15.04
CA VAL A 24 1.67 7.52 -15.30
C VAL A 24 2.76 8.57 -15.41
N ALA A 25 3.96 8.28 -14.85
CA ALA A 25 5.09 9.19 -14.91
C ALA A 25 5.51 9.38 -16.37
N ALA A 26 5.46 10.64 -16.83
CA ALA A 26 5.99 10.98 -18.13
C ALA A 26 7.51 10.75 -18.15
N GLU A 27 8.04 10.32 -19.30
CA GLU A 27 9.48 10.25 -19.54
C GLU A 27 10.05 11.67 -19.41
N THR A 28 10.67 11.95 -18.28
CA THR A 28 11.41 13.18 -18.03
C THR A 28 12.87 12.82 -17.76
N ASP A 29 13.78 13.70 -18.12
CA ASP A 29 15.22 13.53 -17.84
C ASP A 29 15.53 13.35 -16.35
N ASN A 30 14.55 13.64 -15.49
CA ASN A 30 14.59 13.45 -14.04
C ASN A 30 13.32 12.73 -13.56
N GLU A 31 13.41 11.41 -13.48
CA GLU A 31 12.31 10.52 -13.05
C GLU A 31 11.68 10.94 -11.70
N TRP A 32 12.50 11.35 -10.73
CA TRP A 32 12.03 11.76 -9.42
C TRP A 32 11.23 13.07 -9.43
N ALA A 33 11.62 14.01 -10.28
CA ALA A 33 10.88 15.27 -10.46
C ALA A 33 9.52 14.98 -11.14
N GLY A 34 9.50 14.10 -12.14
CA GLY A 34 8.29 13.64 -12.81
C GLY A 34 7.29 12.99 -11.84
N LEU A 35 7.74 12.03 -11.03
CA LEU A 35 6.90 11.38 -10.02
C LEU A 35 6.31 12.36 -9.02
N ARG A 36 7.10 13.33 -8.57
CA ARG A 36 6.61 14.36 -7.64
C ARG A 36 5.56 15.26 -8.27
N ALA A 37 5.77 15.69 -9.52
CA ALA A 37 4.82 16.52 -10.26
C ALA A 37 3.47 15.81 -10.40
N ILE A 38 3.47 14.55 -10.82
CA ILE A 38 2.25 13.74 -10.92
C ILE A 38 1.55 13.59 -9.57
N MET A 39 2.30 13.32 -8.51
CA MET A 39 1.70 13.23 -7.17
C MET A 39 1.04 14.54 -6.72
N MET A 40 1.56 15.69 -7.14
CA MET A 40 0.92 16.99 -6.90
C MET A 40 -0.38 17.11 -7.70
N GLU A 41 -0.36 16.75 -8.98
CA GLU A 41 -1.57 16.75 -9.84
C GLU A 41 -2.65 15.82 -9.29
N LEU A 42 -2.27 14.62 -8.84
CA LEU A 42 -3.20 13.67 -8.22
C LEU A 42 -3.78 14.19 -6.90
N HIS A 43 -2.97 14.90 -6.12
CA HIS A 43 -3.43 15.55 -4.90
C HIS A 43 -4.44 16.67 -5.20
N ASP A 44 -4.16 17.50 -6.20
CA ASP A 44 -5.06 18.58 -6.62
C ASP A 44 -6.35 18.02 -7.24
N MET A 45 -6.23 16.93 -8.01
CA MET A 45 -7.39 16.20 -8.54
C MET A 45 -8.28 15.66 -7.42
N ALA A 46 -7.71 15.00 -6.41
CA ALA A 46 -8.46 14.50 -5.26
C ALA A 46 -9.22 15.62 -4.54
N ARG A 47 -8.60 16.79 -4.39
CA ARG A 47 -9.24 17.96 -3.73
C ARG A 47 -10.34 18.58 -4.58
N SER A 48 -10.14 18.68 -5.89
CA SER A 48 -11.10 19.34 -6.79
C SER A 48 -12.32 18.49 -7.09
N THR A 49 -12.20 17.15 -7.02
CA THR A 49 -13.29 16.21 -7.29
C THR A 49 -13.89 15.61 -6.03
N GLU A 50 -13.29 15.85 -4.86
CA GLU A 50 -13.63 15.19 -3.58
C GLU A 50 -13.49 13.67 -3.63
N ALA A 51 -12.78 13.14 -4.65
CA ALA A 51 -12.56 11.72 -4.83
C ALA A 51 -11.45 11.19 -3.92
N CYS A 52 -11.57 9.94 -3.49
CA CYS A 52 -10.46 9.18 -2.95
C CYS A 52 -9.55 8.73 -4.09
N VAL A 53 -8.27 9.15 -4.09
CA VAL A 53 -7.28 8.70 -5.08
C VAL A 53 -6.35 7.68 -4.42
N LEU A 54 -6.50 6.41 -4.83
CA LEU A 54 -5.66 5.29 -4.40
C LEU A 54 -4.56 5.06 -5.43
N VAL A 55 -3.31 5.17 -4.99
CA VAL A 55 -2.14 5.01 -5.87
C VAL A 55 -1.31 3.83 -5.40
N LEU A 56 -1.04 2.88 -6.30
CA LEU A 56 -0.10 1.79 -6.08
C LEU A 56 1.30 2.26 -6.52
N HIS A 57 2.30 1.92 -5.71
CA HIS A 57 3.68 2.32 -5.97
C HIS A 57 4.66 1.29 -5.45
N HIS A 58 5.83 1.23 -6.08
CA HIS A 58 6.89 0.32 -5.70
C HIS A 58 7.70 0.83 -4.50
N VAL A 59 8.24 -0.12 -3.78
CA VAL A 59 9.28 0.12 -2.77
C VAL A 59 10.64 -0.33 -3.31
N SER A 60 11.71 0.15 -2.70
CA SER A 60 13.07 -0.28 -3.03
C SER A 60 13.25 -1.76 -2.68
N GLU A 61 13.89 -2.51 -3.57
CA GLU A 61 14.28 -3.91 -3.38
C GLU A 61 15.59 -4.05 -2.57
N ALA A 62 16.10 -2.95 -2.00
CA ALA A 62 17.31 -3.00 -1.21
C ALA A 62 17.18 -3.99 -0.03
N SER A 63 18.18 -4.85 0.13
CA SER A 63 18.18 -5.91 1.16
C SER A 63 18.02 -5.39 2.60
N GLU A 64 18.35 -4.13 2.84
CA GLU A 64 18.15 -3.46 4.12
C GLU A 64 16.67 -3.31 4.53
N TYR A 65 15.74 -3.46 3.60
CA TYR A 65 14.30 -3.38 3.85
C TYR A 65 13.64 -4.76 4.00
N GLY A 66 14.45 -5.81 4.07
CA GLY A 66 13.99 -7.17 4.28
C GLY A 66 13.70 -7.93 2.99
N ASN A 67 13.05 -9.08 3.14
CA ASN A 67 12.76 -10.04 2.08
C ASN A 67 11.31 -9.96 1.55
N GLY A 68 10.59 -8.89 1.87
CA GLY A 68 9.19 -8.69 1.45
C GLY A 68 8.15 -9.36 2.37
N THR A 69 8.56 -10.11 3.39
CA THR A 69 7.62 -10.71 4.34
C THR A 69 7.12 -9.71 5.38
N GLU A 70 7.95 -8.72 5.72
CA GLU A 70 7.58 -7.63 6.61
C GLU A 70 7.23 -6.37 5.81
N PRO A 71 6.29 -5.54 6.29
CA PRO A 71 6.00 -4.27 5.65
C PRO A 71 7.24 -3.37 5.64
N PRO A 72 7.67 -2.86 4.48
CA PRO A 72 8.83 -1.99 4.41
C PRO A 72 8.57 -0.63 5.08
N PRO A 73 9.60 0.02 5.63
CA PRO A 73 9.47 1.33 6.24
C PRO A 73 9.17 2.42 5.20
N ARG A 74 8.63 3.55 5.64
CA ARG A 74 8.32 4.70 4.77
C ARG A 74 9.52 5.18 3.93
N ARG A 75 10.75 5.06 4.45
CA ARG A 75 11.97 5.44 3.70
C ARG A 75 12.27 4.55 2.49
N ALA A 76 11.68 3.34 2.44
CA ALA A 76 11.80 2.43 1.31
C ALA A 76 10.98 2.84 0.08
N ILE A 77 10.06 3.81 0.23
CA ILE A 77 9.21 4.28 -0.87
C ILE A 77 10.06 5.07 -1.85
N GLN A 78 10.09 4.61 -3.09
CA GLN A 78 10.87 5.23 -4.15
C GLN A 78 10.37 6.65 -4.48
N GLY A 79 11.26 7.50 -5.04
CA GLY A 79 10.91 8.80 -5.60
C GLY A 79 10.61 9.92 -4.60
N LYS A 80 10.84 9.72 -3.31
CA LYS A 80 10.55 10.72 -2.25
C LYS A 80 9.10 11.25 -2.28
N VAL A 81 8.18 10.47 -2.85
CA VAL A 81 6.76 10.85 -2.99
C VAL A 81 5.97 10.72 -1.68
N ALA A 82 6.53 10.09 -0.66
CA ALA A 82 5.90 9.85 0.64
C ALA A 82 5.45 11.12 1.41
N GLN A 83 5.85 12.31 0.95
CA GLN A 83 5.48 13.58 1.62
C GLN A 83 4.04 14.01 1.33
N LEU A 84 3.50 13.71 0.14
CA LEU A 84 2.23 14.22 -0.35
C LEU A 84 1.00 13.43 0.15
N PRO A 85 0.94 12.09 0.08
CA PRO A 85 -0.23 11.32 0.49
C PRO A 85 -0.65 11.59 1.93
N ALA A 86 -1.94 11.57 2.19
CA ALA A 86 -2.49 11.69 3.55
C ALA A 86 -2.32 10.39 4.34
N LEU A 87 -2.46 9.24 3.66
CA LEU A 87 -2.28 7.90 4.18
C LEU A 87 -1.29 7.14 3.30
N ILE A 88 -0.39 6.38 3.92
CA ILE A 88 0.48 5.43 3.24
C ILE A 88 0.44 4.12 4.00
N LEU A 89 0.05 3.07 3.29
CA LEU A 89 0.11 1.70 3.75
C LEU A 89 1.25 0.99 3.03
N THR A 90 2.11 0.30 3.77
CA THR A 90 3.09 -0.62 3.19
C THR A 90 2.67 -2.05 3.46
N LEU A 91 2.96 -2.93 2.50
CA LEU A 91 2.50 -4.31 2.50
C LEU A 91 3.69 -5.24 2.58
N GLY A 92 3.60 -6.27 3.43
CA GLY A 92 4.48 -7.41 3.47
C GLY A 92 3.66 -8.69 3.28
N TYR A 93 4.24 -9.71 2.63
CA TYR A 93 3.54 -10.98 2.44
C TYR A 93 4.40 -12.15 2.90
N ASP A 94 3.87 -12.92 3.84
CA ASP A 94 4.46 -14.15 4.31
C ASP A 94 3.83 -15.35 3.58
N PRO A 95 4.52 -15.94 2.57
CA PRO A 95 3.97 -17.03 1.79
C PRO A 95 3.81 -18.33 2.60
N MET A 96 4.62 -18.53 3.64
CA MET A 96 4.54 -19.71 4.49
C MET A 96 3.33 -19.66 5.41
N GLY A 97 3.08 -18.51 6.02
CA GLY A 97 1.91 -18.26 6.86
C GLY A 97 0.66 -17.91 6.08
N LYS A 98 0.77 -17.59 4.78
CA LYS A 98 -0.32 -17.03 3.95
C LYS A 98 -0.89 -15.75 4.58
N LEU A 99 -0.02 -14.92 5.16
CA LEU A 99 -0.38 -13.72 5.86
C LEU A 99 0.00 -12.49 5.05
N LEU A 100 -0.95 -11.60 4.85
CA LEU A 100 -0.71 -10.24 4.39
C LEU A 100 -0.52 -9.36 5.63
N ARG A 101 0.59 -8.63 5.68
CA ARG A 101 0.89 -7.66 6.72
C ARG A 101 0.72 -6.26 6.18
N VAL A 102 -0.03 -5.42 6.88
CA VAL A 102 -0.37 -4.06 6.44
C VAL A 102 0.04 -3.08 7.52
N ALA A 103 0.99 -2.19 7.23
CA ALA A 103 1.48 -1.19 8.16
C ALA A 103 1.12 0.24 7.71
N PRO A 104 0.49 1.05 8.57
CA PRO A 104 0.30 2.48 8.32
C PRO A 104 1.60 3.25 8.63
N VAL A 105 2.46 3.41 7.61
CA VAL A 105 3.75 4.13 7.77
C VAL A 105 3.61 5.65 7.70
N LYS A 106 2.45 6.14 7.31
CA LYS A 106 2.01 7.52 7.40
C LYS A 106 0.49 7.58 7.50
N ASN A 107 -0.01 8.36 8.43
CA ASN A 107 -1.44 8.63 8.57
C ASN A 107 -1.62 10.03 9.17
N ARG A 108 -2.23 10.95 8.43
CA ARG A 108 -2.52 12.31 8.92
C ARG A 108 -3.70 12.36 9.88
N PHE A 109 -4.53 11.30 9.89
CA PHE A 109 -5.79 11.26 10.63
C PHE A 109 -5.75 10.34 11.84
N GLY A 110 -4.62 9.64 12.07
CA GLY A 110 -4.53 8.70 13.17
C GLY A 110 -3.12 8.15 13.41
N PRO A 111 -3.00 7.08 14.20
CA PRO A 111 -1.72 6.47 14.53
C PRO A 111 -0.98 5.98 13.28
N ASN A 112 0.34 6.07 13.33
CA ASN A 112 1.21 5.52 12.31
C ASN A 112 2.62 5.30 12.87
N GLN A 113 3.37 4.38 12.26
CA GLN A 113 4.76 4.14 12.62
C GLN A 113 5.62 4.01 11.35
N ALA A 114 6.52 4.97 11.16
CA ALA A 114 7.26 5.13 9.91
C ALA A 114 8.25 3.98 9.61
N ASP A 115 8.57 3.14 10.57
CA ASP A 115 9.46 1.98 10.39
C ASP A 115 8.73 0.71 9.91
N GLY A 116 7.39 0.72 9.83
CA GLY A 116 6.58 -0.39 9.35
C GLY A 116 6.43 -1.56 10.32
N ARG A 117 6.88 -1.42 11.57
CA ARG A 117 6.86 -2.51 12.57
C ARG A 117 5.51 -2.67 13.26
N ASP A 118 4.70 -1.63 13.27
CA ASP A 118 3.33 -1.69 13.76
C ASP A 118 2.40 -2.00 12.59
N TYR A 119 1.97 -3.26 12.50
CA TYR A 119 1.16 -3.76 11.38
C TYR A 119 0.03 -4.68 11.83
N THR A 120 -1.01 -4.71 11.03
CA THR A 120 -2.10 -5.69 11.13
C THR A 120 -1.79 -6.89 10.23
N GLN A 121 -2.12 -8.10 10.69
CA GLN A 121 -2.04 -9.32 9.90
C GLN A 121 -3.43 -9.73 9.42
N LEU A 122 -3.49 -10.16 8.17
CA LEU A 122 -4.70 -10.64 7.52
C LEU A 122 -4.43 -12.02 6.89
N ASP A 123 -5.35 -12.95 7.05
CA ASP A 123 -5.32 -14.24 6.38
C ASP A 123 -5.63 -14.06 4.88
N THR A 124 -4.90 -14.78 4.02
CA THR A 124 -5.09 -14.72 2.58
C THR A 124 -5.40 -16.08 1.96
N ASN A 125 -6.37 -16.09 1.05
CA ASN A 125 -6.64 -17.24 0.18
C ASN A 125 -6.66 -16.75 -1.28
N TYR A 126 -5.51 -16.84 -1.94
CA TYR A 126 -5.38 -16.39 -3.32
C TYR A 126 -6.15 -17.23 -4.34
N ALA A 127 -6.49 -18.48 -4.01
CA ALA A 127 -7.28 -19.33 -4.90
C ALA A 127 -8.69 -18.78 -5.15
N CYS A 128 -9.22 -18.00 -4.20
CA CYS A 128 -10.52 -17.35 -4.30
C CYS A 128 -10.46 -15.83 -4.09
N CYS A 129 -9.26 -15.22 -4.20
CA CYS A 129 -9.04 -13.77 -4.00
C CYS A 129 -9.64 -13.25 -2.69
N GLN A 130 -9.51 -14.01 -1.62
CA GLN A 130 -10.09 -13.67 -0.32
C GLN A 130 -9.02 -13.18 0.65
N ILE A 131 -9.35 -12.10 1.36
CA ILE A 131 -8.58 -11.57 2.49
C ILE A 131 -9.55 -11.46 3.67
N THR A 132 -9.17 -11.99 4.82
CA THR A 132 -10.00 -12.02 6.03
C THR A 132 -9.17 -11.67 7.26
N ASP A 133 -9.84 -11.34 8.36
CA ASP A 133 -9.18 -11.19 9.65
C ASP A 133 -8.56 -12.52 10.08
N VAL A 134 -7.40 -12.44 10.73
CA VAL A 134 -6.74 -13.62 11.31
C VAL A 134 -7.64 -14.22 12.40
N ASN A 135 -8.00 -15.48 12.24
CA ASN A 135 -8.69 -16.22 13.28
C ASN A 135 -7.71 -16.56 14.41
N LEU A 136 -7.65 -15.74 15.44
CA LEU A 136 -6.74 -15.87 16.57
C LEU A 136 -6.83 -17.24 17.26
N ALA A 137 -8.00 -17.89 17.28
CA ALA A 137 -8.16 -19.22 17.86
C ALA A 137 -7.41 -20.29 17.05
N GLN A 138 -7.44 -20.22 15.71
CA GLN A 138 -6.68 -21.11 14.85
C GLN A 138 -5.18 -20.81 14.87
N TYR A 139 -4.80 -19.55 15.06
CA TYR A 139 -3.40 -19.14 15.12
C TYR A 139 -2.72 -19.65 16.39
N THR A 140 -3.41 -19.58 17.53
CA THR A 140 -2.92 -20.11 18.82
C THR A 140 -2.72 -21.64 18.74
N GLN A 141 -3.61 -22.34 18.06
CA GLN A 141 -3.50 -23.80 17.88
C GLN A 141 -2.31 -24.21 17.00
N LYS A 142 -2.07 -23.50 15.87
CA LYS A 142 -0.92 -23.76 14.99
C LYS A 142 0.42 -23.53 15.68
N THR A 143 0.55 -22.50 16.50
CA THR A 143 1.78 -22.21 17.27
C THR A 143 2.03 -23.25 18.36
N TRP A 144 0.98 -23.77 18.99
CA TRP A 144 1.09 -24.86 19.96
C TRP A 144 1.54 -26.17 19.32
N ASP A 145 1.02 -26.51 18.13
CA ASP A 145 1.36 -27.74 17.41
C ASP A 145 2.81 -27.67 16.86
N GLN A 146 3.27 -26.53 16.40
CA GLN A 146 4.67 -26.34 16.00
C GLN A 146 5.64 -26.41 17.18
N GLY A 147 5.29 -25.89 18.34
CA GLY A 147 6.09 -25.99 19.57
C GLY A 147 6.26 -27.43 20.10
N ARG A 148 5.37 -28.36 19.75
CA ARG A 148 5.48 -29.81 20.12
C ARG A 148 6.39 -30.58 19.19
N LEU A 149 6.67 -30.12 17.98
CA LEU A 149 7.53 -30.79 17.01
C LEU A 149 9.04 -30.59 17.30
N TYR A 150 9.38 -29.73 18.23
CA TYR A 150 10.76 -29.44 18.64
C TYR A 150 11.09 -29.83 20.10
N GLN A 151 10.28 -30.69 20.71
CA GLN A 151 10.59 -31.42 21.96
C GLN A 151 10.75 -32.92 21.67
#